data_502570545babba05d980d012f94335a7
#
_entry.id   502570545babba05d980d012f94335a7
#
_cell.length_a   1.000
_cell.length_b   1.000
_cell.length_c   1.000
_cell.angle_alpha   90.00
_cell.angle_beta   90.00
_cell.angle_gamma   90.00
#
_symmetry.space_group_name_H-M   'P 1'
#
loop_
_entity.id
_entity.type
_entity.pdbx_description
1 polymer ?
#
loop_
_entity_poly.entity_id
_entity_poly.type
_entity_poly.pdbx_seq_one_letter_code
_entity_poly.pdbx_strand_id
1 'polypeptide(L)'
;MDEIYYEKVLNRIIQGRLRVKLGDLVFYIYEPSSDIIEQSFDIHQEMYDKAYFAGVYINSQMVEMLIDQNLYDPMVDRNIKDCYKKIEDLKVEAFRNFFKKKELNAIKTQIRRTESMLAKETQKKNQFDYATCEGVAKYARKCWLIENTAKNTDGTKFDFHNMSLTKVMSTYSNESISPSVFRAIARREPWRGMWSISKKRDNPFGVSSSQLDSNQLTLSTYSAMTMYMLIQKLPTKRLFVMMIVLTGGLRNKEEKMKQTRRNLKQMLY
;
A
#
# COMPACT_ATOMS: atom_id res chain seq x y z
N MET A 1 2.26 -20.40 6.35
CA MET A 1 0.96 -19.71 6.42
C MET A 1 -0.09 -20.68 5.92
N ASP A 2 -1.16 -20.81 6.67
CA ASP A 2 -2.24 -21.75 6.46
C ASP A 2 -3.05 -21.38 5.20
N GLU A 3 -3.55 -22.36 4.46
CA GLU A 3 -4.39 -22.17 3.25
C GLU A 3 -5.68 -21.40 3.60
N ILE A 4 -6.27 -21.73 4.73
CA ILE A 4 -7.45 -21.07 5.31
C ILE A 4 -7.22 -19.56 5.50
N TYR A 5 -6.00 -19.14 5.86
CA TYR A 5 -5.69 -17.72 6.00
C TYR A 5 -5.81 -16.97 4.66
N TYR A 6 -5.29 -17.55 3.58
CA TYR A 6 -5.39 -16.93 2.25
C TYR A 6 -6.82 -16.88 1.73
N GLU A 7 -7.61 -17.91 2.00
CA GLU A 7 -9.04 -17.94 1.66
C GLU A 7 -9.82 -16.85 2.43
N LYS A 8 -9.56 -16.70 3.73
CA LYS A 8 -10.15 -15.64 4.56
C LYS A 8 -9.82 -14.26 4.00
N VAL A 9 -8.54 -14.01 3.67
CA VAL A 9 -8.10 -12.72 3.12
C VAL A 9 -8.69 -12.50 1.73
N LEU A 10 -8.72 -13.51 0.86
CA LEU A 10 -9.33 -13.41 -0.47
C LEU A 10 -10.82 -13.08 -0.36
N ASN A 11 -11.56 -13.77 0.50
CA ASN A 11 -12.97 -13.49 0.73
C ASN A 11 -13.19 -12.06 1.23
N ARG A 12 -12.34 -11.56 2.15
CA ARG A 12 -12.37 -10.17 2.60
C ARG A 12 -12.21 -9.19 1.43
N ILE A 13 -11.23 -9.42 0.54
CA ILE A 13 -10.98 -8.55 -0.62
C ILE A 13 -12.16 -8.58 -1.60
N ILE A 14 -12.69 -9.76 -1.90
CA ILE A 14 -13.86 -9.91 -2.80
C ILE A 14 -15.08 -9.19 -2.24
N GLN A 15 -15.33 -9.33 -0.93
CA GLN A 15 -16.48 -8.71 -0.24
C GLN A 15 -16.30 -7.21 0.00
N GLY A 16 -15.08 -6.66 -0.12
CA GLY A 16 -14.77 -5.26 0.21
C GLY A 16 -15.03 -4.91 1.68
N ARG A 17 -15.00 -5.88 2.60
CA ARG A 17 -15.32 -5.67 4.01
C ARG A 17 -14.51 -6.56 4.95
N LEU A 18 -14.12 -6.01 6.09
CA LEU A 18 -13.50 -6.74 7.19
C LEU A 18 -14.56 -7.17 8.21
N ARG A 19 -14.64 -8.46 8.49
CA ARG A 19 -15.45 -8.98 9.59
C ARG A 19 -14.69 -8.82 10.91
N VAL A 20 -15.23 -8.03 11.83
CA VAL A 20 -14.68 -7.83 13.17
C VAL A 20 -15.53 -8.61 14.17
N LYS A 21 -14.87 -9.37 15.06
CA LYS A 21 -15.50 -10.04 16.20
C LYS A 21 -14.83 -9.57 17.48
N LEU A 22 -15.59 -8.94 18.37
CA LEU A 22 -15.15 -8.48 19.68
C LEU A 22 -16.08 -9.04 20.76
N GLY A 23 -15.64 -10.09 21.43
CA GLY A 23 -16.50 -10.89 22.31
C GLY A 23 -17.63 -11.54 21.50
N ASP A 24 -18.88 -11.28 21.90
CA ASP A 24 -20.07 -11.78 21.21
C ASP A 24 -20.57 -10.86 20.08
N LEU A 25 -20.02 -9.65 19.99
CA LEU A 25 -20.40 -8.69 18.96
C LEU A 25 -19.69 -9.00 17.65
N VAL A 26 -20.48 -9.00 16.56
CA VAL A 26 -19.99 -9.18 15.20
C VAL A 26 -20.51 -8.05 14.32
N PHE A 27 -19.60 -7.35 13.66
CA PHE A 27 -19.92 -6.30 12.70
C PHE A 27 -18.93 -6.30 11.55
N TYR A 28 -19.20 -5.51 10.52
CA TYR A 28 -18.37 -5.38 9.34
C TYR A 28 -17.87 -3.95 9.19
N ILE A 29 -16.59 -3.79 8.85
CA ILE A 29 -15.99 -2.52 8.42
C ILE A 29 -15.81 -2.61 6.92
N TYR A 30 -16.48 -1.74 6.18
CA TYR A 30 -16.37 -1.64 4.73
C TYR A 30 -15.21 -0.74 4.35
N GLU A 31 -14.62 -0.97 3.19
CA GLU A 31 -13.66 -0.01 2.62
C GLU A 31 -14.42 1.29 2.28
N PRO A 32 -13.86 2.47 2.63
CA PRO A 32 -14.54 3.73 2.42
C PRO A 32 -14.66 4.06 0.93
N SER A 33 -15.81 4.62 0.52
CA SER A 33 -15.98 5.19 -0.80
C SER A 33 -15.16 6.48 -0.98
N SER A 34 -14.97 6.93 -2.22
CA SER A 34 -14.26 8.18 -2.52
C SER A 34 -14.86 9.38 -1.79
N ASP A 35 -16.19 9.46 -1.71
CA ASP A 35 -16.91 10.55 -1.03
C ASP A 35 -16.63 10.56 0.48
N ILE A 36 -16.63 9.38 1.11
CA ILE A 36 -16.29 9.24 2.53
C ILE A 36 -14.81 9.60 2.77
N ILE A 37 -13.93 9.22 1.85
CA ILE A 37 -12.51 9.61 1.93
C ILE A 37 -12.38 11.14 1.84
N GLU A 38 -13.08 11.79 0.91
CA GLU A 38 -13.06 13.24 0.74
C GLU A 38 -13.55 13.95 2.00
N GLN A 39 -14.72 13.60 2.51
CA GLN A 39 -15.24 14.16 3.77
C GLN A 39 -14.29 13.94 4.96
N SER A 40 -13.53 12.86 4.97
CA SER A 40 -12.56 12.58 6.02
C SER A 40 -11.40 13.58 6.07
N PHE A 41 -11.11 14.28 4.97
CA PHE A 41 -10.10 15.35 4.98
C PHE A 41 -10.61 16.59 5.69
N ASP A 42 -11.90 16.91 5.58
CA ASP A 42 -12.51 18.02 6.32
C ASP A 42 -12.44 17.77 7.82
N ILE A 43 -12.75 16.55 8.25
CA ILE A 43 -12.59 16.13 9.66
C ILE A 43 -11.14 16.23 10.12
N HIS A 44 -10.18 15.83 9.26
CA HIS A 44 -8.77 15.97 9.59
C HIS A 44 -8.40 17.45 9.81
N GLN A 45 -8.82 18.34 8.92
CA GLN A 45 -8.51 19.77 9.02
C GLN A 45 -9.18 20.39 10.25
N GLU A 46 -10.45 20.12 10.48
CA GLU A 46 -11.19 20.61 11.63
C GLU A 46 -10.53 20.22 12.96
N MET A 47 -10.11 18.97 13.07
CA MET A 47 -9.47 18.47 14.30
C MET A 47 -8.04 18.97 14.46
N TYR A 48 -7.33 19.22 13.36
CA TYR A 48 -6.04 19.88 13.39
C TYR A 48 -6.17 21.30 13.92
N ASP A 49 -7.11 22.09 13.40
CA ASP A 49 -7.34 23.46 13.81
C ASP A 49 -7.78 23.55 15.28
N LYS A 50 -8.68 22.68 15.71
CA LYS A 50 -9.10 22.57 17.12
C LYS A 50 -7.91 22.27 18.04
N ALA A 51 -7.04 21.34 17.68
CA ALA A 51 -5.86 21.01 18.45
C ALA A 51 -4.86 22.20 18.50
N TYR A 52 -4.66 22.85 17.36
CA TYR A 52 -3.77 24.00 17.25
C TYR A 52 -4.24 25.18 18.13
N PHE A 53 -5.52 25.54 18.07
CA PHE A 53 -6.09 26.60 18.90
C PHE A 53 -6.18 26.20 20.38
N ALA A 54 -6.17 24.93 20.71
CA ALA A 54 -6.06 24.45 22.08
C ALA A 54 -4.62 24.46 22.63
N GLY A 55 -3.63 24.89 21.80
CA GLY A 55 -2.23 25.01 22.22
C GLY A 55 -1.43 23.70 22.13
N VAL A 56 -1.93 22.70 21.38
CA VAL A 56 -1.17 21.47 21.09
C VAL A 56 -0.04 21.81 20.13
N TYR A 57 1.14 21.27 20.36
CA TYR A 57 2.30 21.48 19.47
C TYR A 57 2.09 20.88 18.09
N ILE A 58 2.53 21.59 17.05
CA ILE A 58 2.71 20.99 15.73
C ILE A 58 3.98 20.11 15.72
N ASN A 59 4.07 19.20 14.78
CA ASN A 59 5.15 18.20 14.73
C ASN A 59 6.57 18.84 14.74
N SER A 60 6.77 19.97 14.03
CA SER A 60 8.06 20.68 14.03
C SER A 60 8.42 21.21 15.40
N GLN A 61 7.50 21.86 16.10
CA GLN A 61 7.71 22.41 17.46
C GLN A 61 7.96 21.28 18.48
N MET A 62 7.23 20.16 18.35
CA MET A 62 7.44 18.99 19.19
C MET A 62 8.86 18.43 19.01
N VAL A 63 9.32 18.30 17.76
CA VAL A 63 10.68 17.81 17.46
C VAL A 63 11.74 18.77 18.02
N GLU A 64 11.59 20.08 17.85
CA GLU A 64 12.50 21.07 18.42
C GLU A 64 12.59 20.95 19.94
N MET A 65 11.44 20.90 20.63
CA MET A 65 11.38 20.72 22.09
C MET A 65 12.06 19.41 22.53
N LEU A 66 11.86 18.32 21.80
CA LEU A 66 12.45 17.04 22.13
C LEU A 66 13.97 17.01 21.90
N ILE A 67 14.47 17.76 20.90
CA ILE A 67 15.92 17.95 20.69
C ILE A 67 16.53 18.72 21.85
N ASP A 68 15.90 19.82 22.26
CA ASP A 68 16.38 20.66 23.38
C ASP A 68 16.45 19.88 24.69
N GLN A 69 15.53 18.93 24.86
CA GLN A 69 15.51 18.06 26.04
C GLN A 69 16.38 16.80 25.91
N ASN A 70 17.13 16.63 24.80
CA ASN A 70 17.92 15.42 24.49
C ASN A 70 17.09 14.12 24.43
N LEU A 71 15.80 14.20 24.07
CA LEU A 71 14.89 13.07 23.93
C LEU A 71 14.75 12.61 22.48
N TYR A 72 15.24 13.40 21.53
CA TYR A 72 15.21 13.09 20.10
C TYR A 72 16.58 13.34 19.47
N ASP A 73 17.07 12.35 18.72
CA ASP A 73 18.32 12.45 17.98
C ASP A 73 18.05 13.06 16.58
N PRO A 74 18.62 14.23 16.25
CA PRO A 74 18.48 14.87 14.93
C PRO A 74 18.94 13.99 13.76
N MET A 75 19.80 12.97 14.03
CA MET A 75 20.24 12.05 13.01
C MET A 75 19.15 11.12 12.49
N VAL A 76 18.04 10.96 13.21
CA VAL A 76 16.92 10.08 12.82
C VAL A 76 16.35 10.48 11.45
N ASP A 77 16.12 11.77 11.21
CA ASP A 77 15.59 12.26 9.93
C ASP A 77 16.56 12.03 8.76
N ARG A 78 17.86 12.18 9.01
CA ARG A 78 18.91 11.87 8.04
C ARG A 78 18.94 10.38 7.74
N ASN A 79 18.93 9.54 8.78
CA ASN A 79 18.92 8.09 8.65
C ASN A 79 17.72 7.61 7.82
N ILE A 80 16.53 8.20 8.03
CA ILE A 80 15.33 7.90 7.25
C ILE A 80 15.55 8.23 5.77
N LYS A 81 16.06 9.44 5.45
CA LYS A 81 16.35 9.84 4.06
C LYS A 81 17.37 8.93 3.40
N ASP A 82 18.44 8.59 4.12
CA ASP A 82 19.49 7.69 3.62
C ASP A 82 18.97 6.27 3.39
N CYS A 83 18.09 5.77 4.26
CA CYS A 83 17.41 4.49 4.05
C CYS A 83 16.54 4.49 2.79
N TYR A 84 15.73 5.54 2.55
CA TYR A 84 14.94 5.65 1.32
C TYR A 84 15.83 5.64 0.08
N LYS A 85 16.86 6.48 0.05
CA LYS A 85 17.80 6.54 -1.06
C LYS A 85 18.44 5.17 -1.31
N LYS A 86 18.93 4.53 -0.26
CA LYS A 86 19.57 3.21 -0.36
C LYS A 86 18.61 2.12 -0.88
N ILE A 87 17.33 2.16 -0.48
CA ILE A 87 16.31 1.23 -0.99
C ILE A 87 16.11 1.43 -2.50
N GLU A 88 16.03 2.68 -2.97
CA GLU A 88 15.89 2.96 -4.41
C GLU A 88 17.12 2.52 -5.20
N ASP A 89 18.33 2.79 -4.73
CA ASP A 89 19.56 2.35 -5.35
C ASP A 89 19.62 0.80 -5.44
N LEU A 90 19.25 0.11 -4.35
CA LEU A 90 19.17 -1.35 -4.31
C LEU A 90 18.09 -1.91 -5.24
N LYS A 91 16.96 -1.23 -5.43
CA LYS A 91 15.94 -1.64 -6.42
C LYS A 91 16.48 -1.55 -7.85
N VAL A 92 17.20 -0.48 -8.16
CA VAL A 92 17.89 -0.33 -9.47
C VAL A 92 18.92 -1.44 -9.68
N GLU A 93 19.71 -1.74 -8.64
CA GLU A 93 20.71 -2.81 -8.69
C GLU A 93 20.04 -4.19 -8.84
N ALA A 94 18.95 -4.46 -8.12
CA ALA A 94 18.16 -5.68 -8.26
C ALA A 94 17.64 -5.86 -9.71
N PHE A 95 17.25 -4.76 -10.34
CA PHE A 95 16.83 -4.77 -11.74
C PHE A 95 18.00 -5.11 -12.68
N ARG A 96 19.15 -4.50 -12.49
CA ARG A 96 20.36 -4.78 -13.29
C ARG A 96 20.83 -6.24 -13.18
N ASN A 97 20.65 -6.83 -11.99
CA ASN A 97 21.06 -8.21 -11.69
C ASN A 97 19.89 -9.22 -11.75
N PHE A 98 18.79 -8.87 -12.44
CA PHE A 98 17.56 -9.69 -12.47
C PHE A 98 17.80 -11.14 -12.88
N PHE A 99 18.72 -11.40 -13.81
CA PHE A 99 19.05 -12.74 -14.29
C PHE A 99 20.10 -13.47 -13.43
N LYS A 100 20.79 -12.78 -12.53
CA LYS A 100 21.81 -13.35 -11.66
C LYS A 100 21.21 -13.73 -10.30
N LYS A 101 20.69 -14.95 -10.21
CA LYS A 101 19.89 -15.41 -9.09
C LYS A 101 20.55 -15.25 -7.71
N LYS A 102 21.87 -15.53 -7.60
CA LYS A 102 22.62 -15.37 -6.33
C LYS A 102 22.71 -13.90 -5.91
N GLU A 103 23.13 -13.02 -6.82
CA GLU A 103 23.26 -11.58 -6.61
C GLU A 103 21.91 -10.96 -6.29
N LEU A 104 20.86 -11.30 -7.07
CA LEU A 104 19.50 -10.84 -6.82
C LEU A 104 18.99 -11.22 -5.41
N ASN A 105 19.29 -12.42 -4.92
CA ASN A 105 18.89 -12.83 -3.58
C ASN A 105 19.66 -12.07 -2.49
N ALA A 106 20.95 -11.80 -2.69
CA ALA A 106 21.73 -10.98 -1.78
C ALA A 106 21.18 -9.55 -1.69
N ILE A 107 20.88 -8.92 -2.85
CA ILE A 107 20.30 -7.58 -2.92
C ILE A 107 18.93 -7.55 -2.23
N LYS A 108 18.05 -8.52 -2.47
CA LYS A 108 16.75 -8.63 -1.78
C LYS A 108 16.91 -8.72 -0.27
N THR A 109 17.95 -9.40 0.22
CA THR A 109 18.22 -9.47 1.65
C THR A 109 18.69 -8.12 2.19
N GLN A 110 19.50 -7.37 1.44
CA GLN A 110 19.89 -6.00 1.82
C GLN A 110 18.68 -5.05 1.83
N ILE A 111 17.79 -5.12 0.83
CA ILE A 111 16.54 -4.33 0.83
C ILE A 111 15.75 -4.58 2.11
N ARG A 112 15.50 -5.85 2.47
CA ARG A 112 14.75 -6.19 3.70
C ARG A 112 15.42 -5.66 4.97
N ARG A 113 16.75 -5.72 5.05
CA ARG A 113 17.51 -5.16 6.19
C ARG A 113 17.35 -3.64 6.25
N THR A 114 17.46 -2.95 5.12
CA THR A 114 17.29 -1.50 5.06
C THR A 114 15.84 -1.08 5.35
N GLU A 115 14.84 -1.83 4.87
CA GLU A 115 13.42 -1.64 5.22
C GLU A 115 13.18 -1.82 6.73
N SER A 116 13.83 -2.81 7.36
CA SER A 116 13.75 -3.00 8.81
C SER A 116 14.41 -1.85 9.60
N MET A 117 15.53 -1.31 9.12
CA MET A 117 16.15 -0.12 9.71
C MET A 117 15.24 1.11 9.55
N LEU A 118 14.70 1.33 8.35
CA LEU A 118 13.75 2.40 8.07
C LEU A 118 12.55 2.34 9.02
N ALA A 119 11.98 1.15 9.22
CA ALA A 119 10.85 0.97 10.14
C ALA A 119 11.20 1.38 11.58
N LYS A 120 12.40 1.00 12.06
CA LYS A 120 12.88 1.38 13.40
C LYS A 120 13.07 2.88 13.54
N GLU A 121 13.73 3.53 12.58
CA GLU A 121 13.95 4.98 12.61
C GLU A 121 12.61 5.74 12.48
N THR A 122 11.69 5.27 11.63
CA THR A 122 10.34 5.83 11.52
C THR A 122 9.55 5.67 12.83
N GLN A 123 9.70 4.54 13.52
CA GLN A 123 9.07 4.34 14.82
C GLN A 123 9.59 5.33 15.88
N LYS A 124 10.91 5.59 15.90
CA LYS A 124 11.50 6.62 16.78
C LYS A 124 10.93 8.00 16.48
N LYS A 125 10.87 8.36 15.17
CA LYS A 125 10.32 9.65 14.73
C LYS A 125 8.88 9.84 15.16
N ASN A 126 8.05 8.81 15.02
CA ASN A 126 6.61 8.88 15.28
C ASN A 126 6.26 8.58 16.74
N GLN A 127 7.24 8.43 17.61
CA GLN A 127 7.01 8.05 19.01
C GLN A 127 6.09 9.02 19.75
N PHE A 128 6.14 10.29 19.41
CA PHE A 128 5.35 11.36 20.04
C PHE A 128 4.27 11.94 19.12
N ASP A 129 4.02 11.34 17.95
CA ASP A 129 3.00 11.80 16.99
C ASP A 129 1.61 11.98 17.64
N TYR A 130 1.27 11.10 18.60
CA TYR A 130 -0.03 11.14 19.28
C TYR A 130 -0.28 12.45 20.08
N ALA A 131 0.77 13.17 20.45
CA ALA A 131 0.72 14.41 21.22
C ALA A 131 0.85 15.65 20.33
N THR A 132 0.80 15.53 19.02
CA THR A 132 0.89 16.64 18.04
C THR A 132 -0.46 16.91 17.38
N CYS A 133 -0.63 18.13 16.83
CA CYS A 133 -1.83 18.49 16.07
C CYS A 133 -2.08 17.49 14.93
N GLU A 134 -1.03 17.13 14.19
CA GLU A 134 -1.10 16.18 13.09
C GLU A 134 -1.51 14.78 13.56
N GLY A 135 -0.99 14.33 14.70
CA GLY A 135 -1.33 13.03 15.26
C GLY A 135 -2.78 12.96 15.77
N VAL A 136 -3.24 14.00 16.45
CA VAL A 136 -4.63 14.13 16.90
C VAL A 136 -5.58 14.13 15.70
N ALA A 137 -5.28 14.90 14.66
CA ALA A 137 -6.08 14.98 13.44
C ALA A 137 -6.12 13.64 12.69
N LYS A 138 -4.98 12.96 12.55
CA LYS A 138 -4.90 11.61 11.94
C LYS A 138 -5.72 10.59 12.73
N TYR A 139 -5.66 10.65 14.06
CA TYR A 139 -6.42 9.74 14.91
C TYR A 139 -7.92 9.96 14.76
N ALA A 140 -8.38 11.22 14.87
CA ALA A 140 -9.78 11.59 14.71
C ALA A 140 -10.33 11.19 13.34
N ARG A 141 -9.57 11.46 12.26
CA ARG A 141 -9.93 11.02 10.91
C ARG A 141 -10.12 9.51 10.82
N LYS A 142 -9.22 8.71 11.41
CA LYS A 142 -9.34 7.25 11.41
C LYS A 142 -10.56 6.77 12.18
N CYS A 143 -10.85 7.36 13.35
CA CYS A 143 -12.06 7.06 14.12
C CYS A 143 -13.30 7.34 13.29
N TRP A 144 -13.37 8.52 12.68
CA TRP A 144 -14.50 8.93 11.86
C TRP A 144 -14.72 8.01 10.65
N LEU A 145 -13.64 7.59 9.97
CA LEU A 145 -13.72 6.63 8.87
C LEU A 145 -14.31 5.30 9.34
N ILE A 146 -13.85 4.77 10.47
CA ILE A 146 -14.38 3.51 11.02
C ILE A 146 -15.85 3.65 11.38
N GLU A 147 -16.24 4.74 12.06
CA GLU A 147 -17.64 5.00 12.44
C GLU A 147 -18.60 5.11 11.24
N ASN A 148 -18.13 5.66 10.12
CA ASN A 148 -18.95 5.82 8.93
C ASN A 148 -18.91 4.63 7.96
N THR A 149 -17.99 3.69 8.17
CA THR A 149 -17.87 2.48 7.34
C THR A 149 -18.31 1.20 8.07
N ALA A 150 -18.51 1.26 9.40
CA ALA A 150 -18.94 0.11 10.18
C ALA A 150 -20.45 -0.13 10.07
N LYS A 151 -20.83 -1.39 9.81
CA LYS A 151 -22.23 -1.82 9.71
C LYS A 151 -22.45 -3.12 10.46
N ASN A 152 -23.64 -3.26 11.01
CA ASN A 152 -24.14 -4.51 11.56
C ASN A 152 -24.29 -5.60 10.49
N THR A 153 -24.55 -6.82 10.91
CA THR A 153 -24.80 -7.96 10.00
C THR A 153 -26.03 -7.78 9.12
N ASP A 154 -27.00 -6.97 9.56
CA ASP A 154 -28.20 -6.59 8.84
C ASP A 154 -28.02 -5.40 7.86
N GLY A 155 -26.82 -4.80 7.84
CA GLY A 155 -26.48 -3.66 6.98
C GLY A 155 -26.78 -2.28 7.59
N THR A 156 -27.36 -2.20 8.78
CA THR A 156 -27.57 -0.94 9.51
C THR A 156 -26.23 -0.38 10.01
N LYS A 157 -26.16 0.94 10.24
CA LYS A 157 -24.96 1.57 10.81
C LYS A 157 -24.66 0.98 12.19
N PHE A 158 -23.41 0.63 12.44
CA PHE A 158 -22.98 0.11 13.73
C PHE A 158 -22.84 1.27 14.75
N ASP A 159 -23.36 1.06 15.96
CA ASP A 159 -23.27 2.03 17.05
C ASP A 159 -22.13 1.67 18.00
N PHE A 160 -21.20 2.59 18.18
CA PHE A 160 -20.01 2.45 19.03
C PHE A 160 -20.19 2.96 20.47
N HIS A 161 -21.42 3.39 20.89
CA HIS A 161 -21.65 4.06 22.18
C HIS A 161 -21.09 3.31 23.40
N ASN A 162 -21.05 1.98 23.35
CA ASN A 162 -20.59 1.13 24.45
C ASN A 162 -19.26 0.43 24.14
N MET A 163 -18.49 0.90 23.16
CA MET A 163 -17.29 0.24 22.72
C MET A 163 -16.10 1.21 22.61
N SER A 164 -14.93 0.75 23.04
CA SER A 164 -13.68 1.50 22.84
C SER A 164 -13.26 1.46 21.38
N LEU A 165 -13.34 2.60 20.68
CA LEU A 165 -12.83 2.78 19.32
C LEU A 165 -11.35 2.41 19.19
N THR A 166 -10.54 2.65 20.22
CA THR A 166 -9.12 2.27 20.25
C THR A 166 -8.93 0.76 20.05
N LYS A 167 -9.79 -0.06 20.66
CA LYS A 167 -9.74 -1.52 20.49
C LYS A 167 -10.14 -1.94 19.08
N VAL A 168 -11.12 -1.28 18.50
CA VAL A 168 -11.53 -1.52 17.10
C VAL A 168 -10.43 -1.11 16.13
N MET A 169 -9.82 0.06 16.35
CA MET A 169 -8.71 0.55 15.54
C MET A 169 -7.48 -0.36 15.59
N SER A 170 -7.13 -0.87 16.76
CA SER A 170 -6.02 -1.82 16.88
C SER A 170 -6.31 -3.11 16.10
N THR A 171 -7.54 -3.63 16.21
CA THR A 171 -7.97 -4.81 15.45
C THR A 171 -7.92 -4.54 13.94
N TYR A 172 -8.46 -3.40 13.48
CA TYR A 172 -8.42 -3.01 12.07
C TYR A 172 -6.99 -2.86 11.54
N SER A 173 -6.09 -2.25 12.31
CA SER A 173 -4.70 -2.07 11.94
C SER A 173 -3.93 -3.39 11.87
N ASN A 174 -4.19 -4.31 12.80
CA ASN A 174 -3.56 -5.64 12.83
C ASN A 174 -4.00 -6.52 11.64
N GLU A 175 -5.18 -6.28 11.10
CA GLU A 175 -5.71 -6.98 9.91
C GLU A 175 -5.23 -6.34 8.59
N SER A 176 -4.25 -5.44 8.61
CA SER A 176 -3.67 -4.86 7.38
C SER A 176 -3.04 -5.94 6.51
N ILE A 177 -3.39 -5.95 5.21
CA ILE A 177 -2.93 -6.97 4.27
C ILE A 177 -1.57 -6.55 3.72
N SER A 178 -0.54 -7.37 3.97
CA SER A 178 0.80 -7.06 3.47
C SER A 178 0.94 -7.31 1.97
N PRO A 179 1.85 -6.59 1.27
CA PRO A 179 2.13 -6.81 -0.15
C PRO A 179 2.54 -8.24 -0.51
N SER A 180 3.13 -8.98 0.44
CA SER A 180 3.50 -10.38 0.25
C SER A 180 2.28 -11.30 0.16
N VAL A 181 1.23 -10.99 0.91
CA VAL A 181 -0.05 -11.73 0.90
C VAL A 181 -0.78 -11.49 -0.42
N PHE A 182 -0.89 -10.24 -0.90
CA PHE A 182 -1.45 -9.94 -2.22
C PHE A 182 -0.73 -10.71 -3.33
N ARG A 183 0.60 -10.73 -3.31
CA ARG A 183 1.40 -11.49 -4.28
C ARG A 183 1.16 -13.00 -4.20
N ALA A 184 0.96 -13.52 -3.00
CA ALA A 184 0.68 -14.95 -2.81
C ALA A 184 -0.70 -15.31 -3.34
N ILE A 185 -1.74 -14.51 -3.05
CA ILE A 185 -3.11 -14.71 -3.54
C ILE A 185 -3.16 -14.61 -5.06
N ALA A 186 -2.51 -13.61 -5.66
CA ALA A 186 -2.48 -13.43 -7.11
C ALA A 186 -1.92 -14.63 -7.90
N ARG A 187 -1.16 -15.52 -7.24
CA ARG A 187 -0.53 -16.71 -7.83
C ARG A 187 -1.25 -18.02 -7.54
N ARG A 188 -2.23 -18.02 -6.63
CA ARG A 188 -2.91 -19.22 -6.14
C ARG A 188 -4.30 -19.38 -6.73
N GLU A 189 -4.76 -20.62 -6.79
CA GLU A 189 -6.17 -20.94 -6.98
C GLU A 189 -6.93 -20.68 -5.65
N PRO A 190 -8.22 -20.36 -5.70
CA PRO A 190 -9.06 -20.20 -6.91
C PRO A 190 -8.94 -18.85 -7.63
N TRP A 191 -8.28 -17.85 -7.01
CA TRP A 191 -8.20 -16.48 -7.54
C TRP A 191 -7.59 -16.42 -8.95
N ARG A 192 -6.49 -17.15 -9.19
CA ARG A 192 -5.83 -17.14 -10.50
C ARG A 192 -6.75 -17.62 -11.63
N GLY A 193 -7.57 -18.64 -11.36
CA GLY A 193 -8.57 -19.15 -12.29
C GLY A 193 -9.66 -18.10 -12.55
N MET A 194 -10.24 -17.54 -11.49
CA MET A 194 -11.24 -16.45 -11.58
C MET A 194 -10.72 -15.27 -12.40
N TRP A 195 -9.50 -14.81 -12.12
CA TRP A 195 -8.86 -13.71 -12.84
C TRP A 195 -8.66 -14.03 -14.32
N SER A 196 -8.29 -15.26 -14.65
CA SER A 196 -8.06 -15.67 -16.04
C SER A 196 -9.36 -15.74 -16.87
N ILE A 197 -10.46 -16.12 -16.24
CA ILE A 197 -11.78 -16.24 -16.88
C ILE A 197 -12.41 -14.85 -17.06
N SER A 198 -12.29 -13.97 -16.06
CA SER A 198 -12.92 -12.65 -16.05
C SER A 198 -12.37 -11.69 -17.11
N LYS A 199 -11.16 -11.91 -17.60
CA LYS A 199 -10.55 -11.06 -18.66
C LYS A 199 -11.37 -10.88 -19.93
N LYS A 200 -12.33 -11.75 -20.18
CA LYS A 200 -13.12 -11.74 -21.43
C LYS A 200 -14.41 -10.92 -21.31
N ARG A 201 -14.85 -10.58 -20.11
CA ARG A 201 -16.16 -9.94 -19.90
C ARG A 201 -16.15 -8.80 -18.88
N ASP A 202 -15.81 -9.07 -17.63
CA ASP A 202 -15.82 -8.09 -16.53
C ASP A 202 -14.70 -8.41 -15.55
N ASN A 203 -14.40 -7.45 -14.62
CA ASN A 203 -13.45 -7.77 -13.57
C ASN A 203 -14.06 -8.81 -12.59
N PRO A 204 -13.21 -9.57 -11.86
CA PRO A 204 -13.69 -10.64 -10.98
C PRO A 204 -14.58 -10.18 -9.83
N PHE A 205 -14.68 -8.88 -9.59
CA PHE A 205 -15.43 -8.30 -8.49
C PHE A 205 -16.89 -7.97 -8.86
N GLY A 206 -17.24 -8.02 -10.15
CA GLY A 206 -18.60 -7.75 -10.63
C GLY A 206 -19.04 -6.28 -10.52
N VAL A 207 -18.10 -5.36 -10.32
CA VAL A 207 -18.34 -3.91 -10.23
C VAL A 207 -17.51 -3.16 -11.26
N SER A 208 -17.85 -1.92 -11.56
CA SER A 208 -17.06 -1.11 -12.49
C SER A 208 -15.67 -0.82 -11.91
N SER A 209 -14.66 -0.59 -12.78
CA SER A 209 -13.29 -0.31 -12.34
C SER A 209 -13.18 0.95 -11.47
N SER A 210 -14.11 1.90 -11.61
CA SER A 210 -14.19 3.12 -10.78
C SER A 210 -14.75 2.87 -9.38
N GLN A 211 -15.39 1.73 -9.15
CA GLN A 211 -15.98 1.33 -7.87
C GLN A 211 -15.11 0.35 -7.08
N LEU A 212 -13.96 -0.05 -7.64
CA LEU A 212 -13.04 -0.94 -6.95
C LEU A 212 -12.41 -0.24 -5.74
N ASP A 213 -12.41 -0.93 -4.61
CA ASP A 213 -11.70 -0.45 -3.43
C ASP A 213 -10.16 -0.62 -3.56
N SER A 214 -9.42 -0.04 -2.62
CA SER A 214 -7.95 -0.05 -2.61
C SER A 214 -7.35 -1.46 -2.59
N ASN A 215 -7.96 -2.41 -1.85
CA ASN A 215 -7.50 -3.79 -1.78
C ASN A 215 -7.76 -4.54 -3.08
N GLN A 216 -8.94 -4.32 -3.70
CA GLN A 216 -9.33 -4.89 -4.98
C GLN A 216 -8.43 -4.39 -6.12
N LEU A 217 -8.15 -3.07 -6.15
CA LEU A 217 -7.19 -2.47 -7.10
C LEU A 217 -5.79 -3.04 -6.92
N THR A 218 -5.34 -3.18 -5.68
CA THR A 218 -4.02 -3.75 -5.36
C THR A 218 -3.94 -5.20 -5.83
N LEU A 219 -4.94 -6.04 -5.52
CA LEU A 219 -4.97 -7.43 -5.96
C LEU A 219 -5.01 -7.54 -7.49
N SER A 220 -5.79 -6.70 -8.16
CA SER A 220 -5.86 -6.61 -9.63
C SER A 220 -4.50 -6.30 -10.23
N THR A 221 -3.78 -5.32 -9.65
CA THR A 221 -2.43 -4.94 -10.09
C THR A 221 -1.45 -6.11 -9.96
N TYR A 222 -1.41 -6.79 -8.79
CA TYR A 222 -0.55 -7.95 -8.60
C TYR A 222 -0.93 -9.12 -9.51
N SER A 223 -2.23 -9.30 -9.80
CA SER A 223 -2.72 -10.35 -10.70
C SER A 223 -2.29 -10.07 -12.14
N ALA A 224 -2.45 -8.83 -12.61
CA ALA A 224 -1.97 -8.40 -13.92
C ALA A 224 -0.47 -8.59 -14.07
N MET A 225 0.33 -8.17 -13.07
CA MET A 225 1.78 -8.36 -13.05
C MET A 225 2.17 -9.84 -13.07
N THR A 226 1.48 -10.68 -12.26
CA THR A 226 1.76 -12.12 -12.20
C THR A 226 1.46 -12.80 -13.52
N MET A 227 0.32 -12.47 -14.14
CA MET A 227 -0.07 -13.03 -15.42
C MET A 227 0.87 -12.59 -16.54
N TYR A 228 1.29 -11.33 -16.50
CA TYR A 228 2.28 -10.79 -17.42
C TYR A 228 3.61 -11.55 -17.33
N MET A 229 4.10 -11.83 -16.13
CA MET A 229 5.30 -12.63 -15.89
C MET A 229 5.15 -14.10 -16.33
N LEU A 230 3.93 -14.65 -16.27
CA LEU A 230 3.65 -16.03 -16.73
C LEU A 230 3.57 -16.14 -18.26
N ILE A 231 2.98 -15.16 -18.93
CA ILE A 231 2.89 -15.07 -20.39
C ILE A 231 4.29 -14.89 -20.99
N GLN A 232 5.20 -14.26 -20.26
CA GLN A 232 6.57 -13.97 -20.70
C GLN A 232 7.60 -15.06 -20.37
N LYS A 233 7.22 -16.31 -20.21
CA LYS A 233 8.16 -17.44 -20.45
C LYS A 233 8.61 -17.51 -21.92
N LEU A 234 8.28 -16.50 -22.72
CA LEU A 234 8.76 -16.24 -24.08
C LEU A 234 10.14 -15.56 -24.05
N PRO A 235 10.95 -15.71 -25.10
CA PRO A 235 12.39 -15.41 -25.04
C PRO A 235 12.73 -13.99 -24.61
N THR A 236 13.73 -13.90 -23.80
CA THR A 236 14.30 -12.85 -22.96
C THR A 236 14.40 -11.42 -23.52
N LYS A 237 14.51 -11.23 -24.83
CA LYS A 237 14.69 -9.89 -25.45
C LYS A 237 13.41 -9.04 -25.44
N ARG A 238 12.24 -9.64 -25.56
CA ARG A 238 10.95 -8.89 -25.52
C ARG A 238 10.55 -8.46 -24.11
N LEU A 239 10.95 -9.19 -23.08
CA LEU A 239 10.76 -8.86 -21.64
C LEU A 239 11.42 -7.56 -21.25
N PHE A 240 12.66 -7.36 -21.71
CA PHE A 240 13.45 -6.19 -21.39
C PHE A 240 12.83 -4.88 -21.93
N VAL A 241 12.36 -4.92 -23.18
CA VAL A 241 11.72 -3.76 -23.81
C VAL A 241 10.41 -3.37 -23.13
N MET A 242 9.65 -4.34 -22.66
CA MET A 242 8.32 -4.12 -22.11
C MET A 242 8.36 -3.69 -20.62
N MET A 243 9.34 -4.15 -19.84
CA MET A 243 9.59 -3.69 -18.47
C MET A 243 10.05 -2.22 -18.42
N ILE A 244 10.85 -1.77 -19.40
CA ILE A 244 11.24 -0.37 -19.56
C ILE A 244 10.00 0.52 -19.82
N VAL A 245 9.02 0.02 -20.53
CA VAL A 245 7.76 0.73 -20.82
C VAL A 245 6.89 0.89 -19.57
N LEU A 246 6.83 -0.13 -18.69
CA LEU A 246 6.01 -0.11 -17.47
C LEU A 246 6.64 0.66 -16.31
N THR A 247 7.97 0.78 -16.29
CA THR A 247 8.70 1.46 -15.20
C THR A 247 9.02 2.94 -15.46
N GLY A 248 8.36 3.59 -16.43
CA GLY A 248 8.47 5.04 -16.63
C GLY A 248 9.35 5.50 -17.78
N GLY A 249 9.70 4.60 -18.69
CA GLY A 249 10.50 4.93 -19.89
C GLY A 249 9.73 5.65 -21.02
N LEU A 250 8.68 6.42 -20.71
CA LEU A 250 7.87 7.12 -21.73
C LEU A 250 8.58 8.30 -22.44
N ARG A 251 9.69 8.81 -21.89
CA ARG A 251 10.39 9.98 -22.45
C ARG A 251 11.38 9.70 -23.58
N ASN A 252 11.78 8.42 -23.81
CA ASN A 252 12.78 8.08 -24.83
C ASN A 252 12.24 7.24 -26.00
N LYS A 253 10.94 7.13 -26.17
CA LYS A 253 10.35 6.23 -27.16
C LYS A 253 10.37 6.79 -28.58
N GLU A 254 10.19 8.10 -28.74
CA GLU A 254 10.19 8.72 -30.06
C GLU A 254 11.58 8.79 -30.71
N GLU A 255 12.60 9.07 -29.92
CA GLU A 255 13.98 9.14 -30.44
C GLU A 255 14.52 7.77 -30.86
N LYS A 256 14.27 6.73 -30.04
CA LYS A 256 14.72 5.36 -30.39
C LYS A 256 13.96 4.76 -31.56
N MET A 257 12.68 5.03 -31.73
CA MET A 257 11.94 4.60 -32.93
C MET A 257 12.39 5.32 -34.19
N LYS A 258 12.76 6.60 -34.09
CA LYS A 258 13.37 7.35 -35.21
C LYS A 258 14.75 6.78 -35.60
N GLN A 259 15.55 6.37 -34.61
CA GLN A 259 16.86 5.75 -34.83
C GLN A 259 16.74 4.37 -35.47
N THR A 260 15.81 3.53 -34.98
CA THR A 260 15.57 2.18 -35.53
C THR A 260 15.02 2.25 -36.96
N ARG A 261 14.14 3.23 -37.26
CA ARG A 261 13.67 3.46 -38.63
C ARG A 261 14.74 3.97 -39.59
N ARG A 262 15.72 4.76 -39.10
CA ARG A 262 16.88 5.19 -39.90
C ARG A 262 17.81 4.02 -40.20
N ASN A 263 18.09 3.17 -39.22
CA ASN A 263 18.96 2.00 -39.40
C ASN A 263 18.31 0.92 -40.31
N LEU A 264 16.99 0.73 -40.25
CA LEU A 264 16.27 -0.17 -41.17
C LEU A 264 16.26 0.36 -42.61
N LYS A 265 16.22 1.68 -42.83
CA LYS A 265 16.31 2.27 -44.17
C LYS A 265 17.72 2.17 -44.75
N GLN A 266 18.76 2.17 -43.92
CA GLN A 266 20.15 1.97 -44.35
C GLN A 266 20.51 0.52 -44.64
N MET A 267 19.72 -0.47 -44.21
CA MET A 267 19.91 -1.89 -44.50
C MET A 267 19.12 -2.34 -45.75
N LEU A 268 18.31 -1.49 -46.34
CA LEU A 268 17.49 -1.80 -47.52
C LEU A 268 17.98 -1.09 -48.81
N TYR A 269 19.12 -0.40 -48.72
CA TYR A 269 19.91 0.12 -49.85
C TYR A 269 21.33 -0.37 -49.74
#